data_7d27516c4f9b23ea28be3449cefa9685
#
_entry.id   7d27516c4f9b23ea28be3449cefa9685
#
_cell.length_a   1.000
_cell.length_b   1.000
_cell.length_c   1.000
_cell.angle_alpha   90.00
_cell.angle_beta   90.00
_cell.angle_gamma   90.00
#
_symmetry.space_group_name_H-M   'P 1'
#
loop_
_entity.id
_entity.type
_entity.pdbx_description
1 polymer ?
#
loop_
_entity_poly.entity_id
_entity_poly.type
_entity_poly.pdbx_seq_one_letter_code
_entity_poly.pdbx_strand_id
1 'polypeptide(L)'
;MINAIANYSLNEIERVAHDEYERETFYKACAIAAPPVQFAELVIAAILAWALPGQLSLLSFLALLPSIVGNVIGTVWLRQRVATPLVGRNWTMMAIYLIPMFVMFAGIAYHAYAPADGHNPAAYLAGTAVGAIAVLILTPFIRRHQHRRDQARLDAELDD
;
A
#
# COMPACT_ATOMS: atom_id res chain seq x y z
N MET A 1 14.55 13.07 7.42
CA MET A 1 14.57 11.63 7.77
C MET A 1 14.27 10.75 6.55
N ILE A 2 13.16 10.93 5.81
CA ILE A 2 12.80 10.13 4.61
C ILE A 2 13.91 10.17 3.55
N ASN A 3 14.44 11.35 3.24
CA ASN A 3 15.53 11.49 2.28
C ASN A 3 16.82 10.79 2.74
N ALA A 4 17.08 10.71 4.04
CA ALA A 4 18.24 9.98 4.55
C ALA A 4 18.12 8.47 4.34
N ILE A 5 16.92 7.90 4.56
CA ILE A 5 16.65 6.48 4.32
C ILE A 5 16.72 6.18 2.82
N ALA A 6 16.09 7.02 1.99
CA ALA A 6 16.12 6.84 0.55
C ALA A 6 17.56 6.96 0.00
N ASN A 7 18.32 7.97 0.42
CA ASN A 7 19.70 8.15 -0.01
C ASN A 7 20.59 6.98 0.43
N TYR A 8 20.39 6.44 1.64
CA TYR A 8 21.13 5.25 2.08
C TYR A 8 20.90 4.07 1.13
N SER A 9 19.65 3.77 0.80
CA SER A 9 19.31 2.66 -0.11
C SER A 9 19.82 2.90 -1.53
N LEU A 10 19.76 4.14 -2.03
CA LEU A 10 20.28 4.49 -3.35
C LEU A 10 21.80 4.41 -3.41
N ASN A 11 22.49 4.95 -2.42
CA ASN A 11 23.97 4.90 -2.36
C ASN A 11 24.48 3.46 -2.26
N GLU A 12 23.73 2.55 -1.60
CA GLU A 12 24.10 1.14 -1.53
C GLU A 12 24.02 0.49 -2.91
N ILE A 13 22.97 0.80 -3.71
CA ILE A 13 22.85 0.31 -5.08
C ILE A 13 23.95 0.90 -5.97
N GLU A 14 24.24 2.20 -5.87
CA GLU A 14 25.30 2.88 -6.63
C GLU A 14 26.70 2.34 -6.31
N ARG A 15 26.91 1.91 -5.07
CA ARG A 15 28.19 1.32 -4.65
C ARG A 15 28.41 -0.08 -5.22
N VAL A 16 27.34 -0.86 -5.43
CA VAL A 16 27.41 -2.25 -5.90
C VAL A 16 27.35 -2.33 -7.42
N ALA A 17 26.57 -1.47 -8.07
CA ALA A 17 26.43 -1.46 -9.51
C ALA A 17 27.63 -0.78 -10.18
N HIS A 18 28.31 -1.50 -11.08
CA HIS A 18 29.52 -1.02 -11.77
C HIS A 18 29.20 -0.22 -13.03
N ASP A 19 28.00 -0.43 -13.61
CA ASP A 19 27.55 0.27 -14.80
C ASP A 19 26.05 0.67 -14.73
N GLU A 20 25.61 1.44 -15.71
CA GLU A 20 24.25 1.93 -15.78
C GLU A 20 23.22 0.81 -16.02
N TYR A 21 23.61 -0.21 -16.77
CA TYR A 21 22.76 -1.36 -17.06
C TYR A 21 22.52 -2.22 -15.80
N GLU A 22 23.54 -2.47 -14.99
CA GLU A 22 23.44 -3.17 -13.72
C GLU A 22 22.52 -2.40 -12.77
N ARG A 23 22.70 -1.08 -12.66
CA ARG A 23 21.87 -0.19 -11.83
C ARG A 23 20.40 -0.22 -12.25
N GLU A 24 20.12 -0.09 -13.53
CA GLU A 24 18.76 -0.17 -14.06
C GLU A 24 18.12 -1.54 -13.82
N THR A 25 18.90 -2.60 -14.00
CA THR A 25 18.47 -3.98 -13.76
C THR A 25 18.14 -4.21 -12.29
N PHE A 26 18.91 -3.64 -11.37
CA PHE A 26 18.67 -3.70 -9.94
C PHE A 26 17.34 -3.01 -9.57
N TYR A 27 17.09 -1.81 -10.11
CA TYR A 27 15.82 -1.10 -9.88
C TYR A 27 14.62 -1.89 -10.43
N LYS A 28 14.76 -2.49 -11.61
CA LYS A 28 13.71 -3.36 -12.18
C LYS A 28 13.46 -4.58 -11.30
N ALA A 29 14.51 -5.22 -10.79
CA ALA A 29 14.37 -6.36 -9.88
C ALA A 29 13.61 -5.97 -8.59
N CYS A 30 13.95 -4.84 -7.97
CA CYS A 30 13.22 -4.32 -6.81
C CYS A 30 11.75 -4.04 -7.13
N ALA A 31 11.47 -3.43 -8.29
CA ALA A 31 10.10 -3.14 -8.73
C ALA A 31 9.29 -4.42 -8.98
N ILE A 32 9.91 -5.48 -9.51
CA ILE A 32 9.26 -6.78 -9.74
C ILE A 32 9.00 -7.51 -8.42
N ALA A 33 9.91 -7.40 -7.45
CA ALA A 33 9.79 -8.07 -6.16
C ALA A 33 8.70 -7.45 -5.26
N ALA A 34 8.44 -6.16 -5.35
CA ALA A 34 7.52 -5.46 -4.45
C ALA A 34 6.07 -6.00 -4.49
N PRO A 35 5.41 -6.21 -5.66
CA PRO A 35 4.04 -6.71 -5.69
C PRO A 35 3.84 -8.08 -5.06
N PRO A 36 4.65 -9.13 -5.35
CA PRO A 36 4.49 -10.42 -4.68
C PRO A 36 4.72 -10.37 -3.17
N VAL A 37 5.65 -9.53 -2.68
CA VAL A 37 5.86 -9.35 -1.24
C VAL A 37 4.63 -8.73 -0.59
N GLN A 38 4.08 -7.66 -1.17
CA GLN A 38 2.85 -7.02 -0.67
C GLN A 38 1.66 -7.99 -0.68
N PHE A 39 1.54 -8.81 -1.70
CA PHE A 39 0.50 -9.83 -1.76
C PHE A 39 0.68 -10.88 -0.66
N ALA A 40 1.91 -11.37 -0.42
CA ALA A 40 2.21 -12.32 0.64
C ALA A 40 1.90 -11.75 2.03
N GLU A 41 2.26 -10.50 2.31
CA GLU A 41 1.90 -9.81 3.56
C GLU A 41 0.37 -9.77 3.79
N LEU A 42 -0.39 -9.51 2.72
CA LEU A 42 -1.84 -9.46 2.79
C LEU A 42 -2.45 -10.84 3.05
N VAL A 43 -1.89 -11.92 2.45
CA VAL A 43 -2.28 -13.30 2.72
C VAL A 43 -1.95 -13.69 4.16
N ILE A 44 -0.75 -13.33 4.65
CA ILE A 44 -0.36 -13.56 6.05
C ILE A 44 -1.31 -12.83 7.01
N ALA A 45 -1.64 -11.58 6.71
CA ALA A 45 -2.61 -10.80 7.50
C ALA A 45 -3.99 -11.49 7.53
N ALA A 46 -4.45 -12.02 6.39
CA ALA A 46 -5.71 -12.77 6.33
C ALA A 46 -5.65 -14.06 7.18
N ILE A 47 -4.56 -14.82 7.11
CA ILE A 47 -4.36 -16.02 7.93
C ILE A 47 -4.37 -15.67 9.43
N LEU A 48 -3.63 -14.62 9.83
CA LEU A 48 -3.57 -14.18 11.23
C LEU A 48 -4.94 -13.72 11.75
N ALA A 49 -5.73 -13.04 10.91
CA ALA A 49 -7.08 -12.60 11.28
C ALA A 49 -8.01 -13.78 11.65
N TRP A 50 -7.83 -14.94 11.03
CA TRP A 50 -8.59 -16.15 11.33
C TRP A 50 -7.94 -17.05 12.40
N ALA A 51 -6.62 -17.02 12.55
CA ALA A 51 -5.90 -17.81 13.52
C ALA A 51 -5.95 -17.23 14.93
N LEU A 52 -6.04 -15.92 15.06
CA LEU A 52 -5.99 -15.23 16.35
C LEU A 52 -7.40 -15.06 16.94
N PRO A 53 -7.64 -15.47 18.20
CA PRO A 53 -8.95 -15.37 18.83
C PRO A 53 -9.26 -13.96 19.33
N GLY A 54 -10.54 -13.60 19.29
CA GLY A 54 -11.05 -12.36 19.88
C GLY A 54 -10.37 -11.10 19.33
N GLN A 55 -10.08 -10.17 20.19
CA GLN A 55 -9.45 -8.88 19.79
C GLN A 55 -8.01 -9.02 19.29
N LEU A 56 -7.33 -10.14 19.55
CA LEU A 56 -6.00 -10.39 19.01
C LEU A 56 -5.99 -10.48 17.48
N SER A 57 -7.13 -10.78 16.85
CA SER A 57 -7.27 -10.76 15.38
C SER A 57 -6.92 -9.39 14.78
N LEU A 58 -7.04 -8.29 15.54
CA LEU A 58 -6.62 -6.95 15.10
C LEU A 58 -5.10 -6.84 14.90
N LEU A 59 -4.30 -7.71 15.53
CA LEU A 59 -2.85 -7.73 15.32
C LEU A 59 -2.47 -8.16 13.89
N SER A 60 -3.39 -8.73 13.13
CA SER A 60 -3.19 -9.01 11.70
C SER A 60 -2.78 -7.76 10.89
N PHE A 61 -3.20 -6.55 11.32
CA PHE A 61 -2.75 -5.31 10.70
C PHE A 61 -1.25 -5.07 10.79
N LEU A 62 -0.57 -5.63 11.79
CA LEU A 62 0.88 -5.50 11.92
C LEU A 62 1.64 -6.14 10.75
N ALA A 63 1.07 -7.19 10.13
CA ALA A 63 1.66 -7.81 8.96
C ALA A 63 1.70 -6.88 7.73
N LEU A 64 0.85 -5.85 7.69
CA LEU A 64 0.81 -4.88 6.59
C LEU A 64 1.72 -3.67 6.82
N LEU A 65 2.27 -3.49 8.03
CA LEU A 65 3.08 -2.32 8.36
C LEU A 65 4.31 -2.14 7.47
N PRO A 66 5.10 -3.17 7.13
CA PRO A 66 6.26 -2.99 6.27
C PRO A 66 5.90 -2.38 4.91
N SER A 67 4.87 -2.91 4.25
CA SER A 67 4.38 -2.37 2.98
C SER A 67 3.81 -0.97 3.12
N ILE A 68 3.06 -0.68 4.17
CA ILE A 68 2.51 0.67 4.41
C ILE A 68 3.64 1.68 4.55
N VAL A 69 4.62 1.39 5.42
CA VAL A 69 5.76 2.27 5.68
C VAL A 69 6.60 2.44 4.41
N GLY A 70 6.91 1.36 3.70
CA GLY A 70 7.67 1.40 2.46
C GLY A 70 6.97 2.22 1.38
N ASN A 71 5.67 2.04 1.20
CA ASN A 71 4.88 2.81 0.23
C ASN A 71 4.80 4.31 0.60
N VAL A 72 4.68 4.65 1.88
CA VAL A 72 4.69 6.06 2.33
C VAL A 72 6.04 6.70 2.02
N ILE A 73 7.15 6.05 2.40
CA ILE A 73 8.51 6.55 2.14
C ILE A 73 8.72 6.74 0.64
N GLY A 74 8.45 5.71 -0.16
CA GLY A 74 8.63 5.75 -1.60
C GLY A 74 7.77 6.81 -2.29
N THR A 75 6.50 6.95 -1.87
CA THR A 75 5.59 7.94 -2.45
C THR A 75 6.02 9.37 -2.10
N VAL A 76 6.39 9.64 -0.86
CA VAL A 76 6.85 10.97 -0.44
C VAL A 76 8.14 11.35 -1.17
N TRP A 77 9.09 10.42 -1.29
CA TRP A 77 10.34 10.64 -2.02
C TRP A 77 10.10 10.90 -3.50
N LEU A 78 9.21 10.12 -4.13
CA LEU A 78 8.86 10.28 -5.55
C LEU A 78 8.24 11.65 -5.83
N ARG A 79 7.26 12.07 -5.00
CA ARG A 79 6.55 13.33 -5.13
C ARG A 79 7.44 14.57 -4.98
N GLN A 80 8.59 14.45 -4.34
CA GLN A 80 9.58 15.53 -4.25
C GLN A 80 10.36 15.74 -5.56
N ARG A 81 10.33 14.77 -6.49
CA ARG A 81 11.14 14.78 -7.70
C ARG A 81 10.33 14.75 -8.99
N VAL A 82 9.19 14.11 -8.96
CA VAL A 82 8.34 13.91 -10.14
C VAL A 82 6.88 14.05 -9.74
N ALA A 83 6.05 14.62 -10.62
CA ALA A 83 4.61 14.62 -10.40
C ALA A 83 4.06 13.19 -10.31
N THR A 84 3.15 12.96 -9.38
CA THR A 84 2.57 11.62 -9.14
C THR A 84 2.05 11.02 -10.46
N PRO A 85 2.54 9.86 -10.90
CA PRO A 85 2.13 9.27 -12.17
C PRO A 85 0.66 8.85 -12.14
N LEU A 86 -0.06 9.16 -13.22
CA LEU A 86 -1.44 8.70 -13.42
C LEU A 86 -1.40 7.26 -13.98
N VAL A 87 -1.33 6.29 -13.07
CA VAL A 87 -1.33 4.87 -13.46
C VAL A 87 -2.74 4.45 -13.86
N GLY A 88 -2.87 3.79 -15.00
CA GLY A 88 -4.11 3.21 -15.48
C GLY A 88 -4.66 2.17 -14.48
N ARG A 89 -6.00 2.07 -14.39
CA ARG A 89 -6.68 1.13 -13.49
C ARG A 89 -6.62 -0.29 -14.05
N ASN A 90 -5.87 -1.16 -13.41
CA ASN A 90 -5.87 -2.59 -13.73
C ASN A 90 -6.82 -3.33 -12.78
N TRP A 91 -8.01 -3.65 -13.30
CA TRP A 91 -9.07 -4.31 -12.53
C TRP A 91 -8.68 -5.70 -12.03
N THR A 92 -7.93 -6.45 -12.82
CA THR A 92 -7.49 -7.80 -12.46
C THR A 92 -6.56 -7.76 -11.26
N MET A 93 -5.54 -6.89 -11.30
CA MET A 93 -4.63 -6.72 -10.16
C MET A 93 -5.38 -6.24 -8.91
N MET A 94 -6.32 -5.32 -9.09
CA MET A 94 -7.14 -4.82 -7.99
C MET A 94 -7.98 -5.94 -7.35
N ALA A 95 -8.59 -6.82 -8.15
CA ALA A 95 -9.37 -7.94 -7.64
C ALA A 95 -8.50 -8.94 -6.86
N ILE A 96 -7.28 -9.22 -7.34
CA ILE A 96 -6.32 -10.11 -6.67
C ILE A 96 -6.01 -9.62 -5.26
N TYR A 97 -5.81 -8.31 -5.06
CA TYR A 97 -5.54 -7.75 -3.73
C TYR A 97 -6.79 -7.60 -2.86
N LEU A 98 -7.95 -7.37 -3.46
CA LEU A 98 -9.21 -7.21 -2.73
C LEU A 98 -9.67 -8.51 -2.07
N ILE A 99 -9.48 -9.66 -2.71
CA ILE A 99 -9.91 -10.97 -2.18
C ILE A 99 -9.29 -11.25 -0.79
N PRO A 100 -7.95 -11.31 -0.61
CA PRO A 100 -7.38 -11.57 0.70
C PRO A 100 -7.66 -10.45 1.70
N MET A 101 -7.82 -9.21 1.25
CA MET A 101 -8.22 -8.10 2.10
C MET A 101 -9.63 -8.31 2.68
N PHE A 102 -10.60 -8.74 1.87
CA PHE A 102 -11.93 -9.08 2.36
C PHE A 102 -11.92 -10.27 3.30
N VAL A 103 -11.11 -11.31 3.01
CA VAL A 103 -10.93 -12.47 3.89
C VAL A 103 -10.37 -12.03 5.25
N MET A 104 -9.38 -11.14 5.28
CA MET A 104 -8.84 -10.57 6.51
C MET A 104 -9.91 -9.84 7.33
N PHE A 105 -10.65 -8.93 6.70
CA PHE A 105 -11.71 -8.17 7.40
C PHE A 105 -12.85 -9.08 7.88
N ALA A 106 -13.20 -10.13 7.13
CA ALA A 106 -14.18 -11.12 7.55
C ALA A 106 -13.71 -11.86 8.82
N GLY A 107 -12.42 -12.26 8.88
CA GLY A 107 -11.82 -12.88 10.05
C GLY A 107 -11.85 -11.98 11.29
N ILE A 108 -11.46 -10.70 11.11
CA ILE A 108 -11.52 -9.70 12.19
C ILE A 108 -12.97 -9.50 12.66
N ALA A 109 -13.91 -9.35 11.74
CA ALA A 109 -15.33 -9.18 12.09
C ALA A 109 -15.87 -10.38 12.86
N TYR A 110 -15.49 -11.59 12.45
CA TYR A 110 -15.93 -12.81 13.11
C TYR A 110 -15.35 -12.97 14.52
N HIS A 111 -14.06 -12.72 14.70
CA HIS A 111 -13.38 -12.95 15.97
C HIS A 111 -13.44 -11.78 16.95
N ALA A 112 -13.29 -10.55 16.48
CA ALA A 112 -13.21 -9.38 17.35
C ALA A 112 -14.58 -8.84 17.77
N TYR A 113 -15.61 -8.98 16.89
CA TYR A 113 -16.89 -8.32 17.11
C TYR A 113 -18.09 -9.27 17.26
N ALA A 114 -18.04 -10.50 16.71
CA ALA A 114 -19.17 -11.44 16.83
C ALA A 114 -19.46 -11.90 18.28
N PRO A 115 -18.47 -12.06 19.18
CA PRO A 115 -18.73 -12.51 20.55
C PRO A 115 -19.37 -11.48 21.47
N ALA A 116 -19.42 -10.19 21.07
CA ALA A 116 -20.01 -9.15 21.91
C ALA A 116 -21.55 -9.16 21.77
N ASP A 117 -22.24 -9.33 22.89
CA ASP A 117 -23.69 -9.36 22.96
C ASP A 117 -24.31 -8.14 22.25
N GLY A 118 -25.18 -8.42 21.28
CA GLY A 118 -25.90 -7.39 20.51
C GLY A 118 -25.18 -6.84 19.28
N HIS A 119 -23.97 -7.26 18.94
CA HIS A 119 -23.27 -6.83 17.74
C HIS A 119 -23.58 -7.74 16.54
N ASN A 120 -23.99 -7.14 15.45
CA ASN A 120 -24.29 -7.86 14.21
C ASN A 120 -23.02 -7.89 13.31
N PRO A 121 -22.35 -9.07 13.14
CA PRO A 121 -21.16 -9.16 12.29
C PRO A 121 -21.43 -8.76 10.84
N ALA A 122 -22.66 -8.93 10.35
CA ALA A 122 -23.03 -8.48 9.01
C ALA A 122 -22.95 -6.96 8.84
N ALA A 123 -23.18 -6.17 9.89
CA ALA A 123 -23.04 -4.71 9.83
C ALA A 123 -21.57 -4.29 9.64
N TYR A 124 -20.61 -4.99 10.26
CA TYR A 124 -19.18 -4.74 10.08
C TYR A 124 -18.70 -5.11 8.68
N LEU A 125 -19.16 -6.26 8.17
CA LEU A 125 -18.86 -6.68 6.80
C LEU A 125 -19.46 -5.71 5.78
N ALA A 126 -20.69 -5.24 5.99
CA ALA A 126 -21.30 -4.22 5.14
C ALA A 126 -20.53 -2.89 5.20
N GLY A 127 -20.13 -2.44 6.39
CA GLY A 127 -19.29 -1.25 6.57
C GLY A 127 -17.95 -1.35 5.86
N THR A 128 -17.30 -2.52 5.96
CA THR A 128 -16.04 -2.79 5.24
C THR A 128 -16.23 -2.75 3.73
N ALA A 129 -17.30 -3.35 3.21
CA ALA A 129 -17.62 -3.33 1.79
C ALA A 129 -17.88 -1.89 1.29
N VAL A 130 -18.67 -1.11 2.02
CA VAL A 130 -18.93 0.30 1.72
C VAL A 130 -17.65 1.12 1.75
N GLY A 131 -16.81 0.92 2.77
CA GLY A 131 -15.51 1.58 2.88
C GLY A 131 -14.59 1.25 1.70
N ALA A 132 -14.51 -0.01 1.30
CA ALA A 132 -13.73 -0.44 0.14
C ALA A 132 -14.24 0.21 -1.16
N ILE A 133 -15.55 0.23 -1.38
CA ILE A 133 -16.16 0.88 -2.55
C ILE A 133 -15.86 2.39 -2.54
N ALA A 134 -15.97 3.05 -1.39
CA ALA A 134 -15.66 4.48 -1.26
C ALA A 134 -14.20 4.77 -1.61
N VAL A 135 -13.25 3.97 -1.12
CA VAL A 135 -11.82 4.09 -1.47
C VAL A 135 -11.60 3.91 -2.96
N LEU A 136 -12.26 2.93 -3.59
CA LEU A 136 -12.15 2.67 -5.03
C LEU A 136 -12.67 3.84 -5.88
N ILE A 137 -13.74 4.51 -5.43
CA ILE A 137 -14.32 5.66 -6.12
C ILE A 137 -13.47 6.92 -5.89
N LEU A 138 -13.01 7.15 -4.65
CA LEU A 138 -12.30 8.38 -4.29
C LEU A 138 -10.82 8.39 -4.75
N THR A 139 -10.17 7.24 -4.81
CA THR A 139 -8.76 7.13 -5.19
C THR A 139 -8.42 7.85 -6.50
N PRO A 140 -9.14 7.70 -7.63
CA PRO A 140 -8.80 8.40 -8.87
C PRO A 140 -8.96 9.92 -8.77
N PHE A 141 -9.92 10.41 -7.98
CA PHE A 141 -10.10 11.84 -7.75
C PHE A 141 -8.95 12.42 -6.92
N ILE A 142 -8.57 11.74 -5.85
CA ILE A 142 -7.45 12.13 -4.99
C ILE A 142 -6.14 12.14 -5.80
N ARG A 143 -5.87 11.11 -6.60
CA ARG A 143 -4.66 11.02 -7.44
C ARG A 143 -4.60 12.12 -8.49
N ARG A 144 -5.70 12.45 -9.16
CA ARG A 144 -5.77 13.55 -10.13
C ARG A 144 -5.51 14.90 -9.46
N HIS A 145 -6.07 15.11 -8.28
CA HIS A 145 -5.85 16.34 -7.52
C HIS A 145 -4.40 16.47 -7.06
N GLN A 146 -3.81 15.39 -6.56
CA GLN A 146 -2.39 15.35 -6.18
C GLN A 146 -1.48 15.61 -7.38
N HIS A 147 -1.73 14.95 -8.51
CA HIS A 147 -0.94 15.15 -9.72
C HIS A 147 -0.90 16.62 -10.16
N ARG A 148 -2.06 17.29 -10.20
CA ARG A 148 -2.14 18.73 -10.55
C ARG A 148 -1.37 19.62 -9.56
N ARG A 149 -1.44 19.29 -8.27
CA ARG A 149 -0.70 20.03 -7.24
C ARG A 149 0.82 19.82 -7.36
N ASP A 150 1.23 18.58 -7.62
CA ASP A 150 2.64 18.25 -7.78
C ASP A 150 3.22 18.92 -9.03
N GLN A 151 2.47 18.96 -10.15
CA GLN A 151 2.86 19.69 -11.35
C GLN A 151 3.01 21.20 -11.09
N ALA A 152 2.01 21.85 -10.51
CA ALA A 152 2.06 23.28 -10.23
C ALA A 152 3.24 23.66 -9.31
N ARG A 153 3.62 22.79 -8.37
CA ARG A 153 4.79 23.03 -7.52
C ARG A 153 6.10 22.90 -8.29
N LEU A 154 6.23 21.84 -9.12
CA LEU A 154 7.45 21.63 -9.91
C LEU A 154 7.63 22.72 -10.96
N ASP A 155 6.54 23.19 -11.59
CA ASP A 155 6.59 24.31 -12.53
C ASP A 155 7.04 25.59 -11.84
N ALA A 156 6.56 25.89 -10.65
CA ALA A 156 6.99 27.05 -9.86
C ALA A 156 8.48 26.98 -9.46
N GLU A 157 9.01 25.78 -9.16
CA GLU A 157 10.44 25.57 -8.84
C GLU A 157 11.35 25.73 -10.07
N LEU A 158 10.82 25.68 -11.31
CA LEU A 158 11.59 25.88 -12.54
C LEU A 158 11.62 27.35 -12.99
N ASP A 159 10.65 28.16 -12.53
CA ASP A 159 10.54 29.58 -12.89
C ASP A 159 11.37 30.50 -11.96
N ASP A 160 11.87 29.96 -10.82
CA ASP A 160 12.78 30.62 -9.87
C ASP A 160 14.26 30.32 -10.21
#